data_c187c759c48b78bfc20460f1881f37e4
#
_entry.id   c187c759c48b78bfc20460f1881f37e4
#
_cell.length_a   1.000
_cell.length_b   1.000
_cell.length_c   1.000
_cell.angle_alpha   90.00
_cell.angle_beta   90.00
_cell.angle_gamma   90.00
#
_symmetry.space_group_name_H-M   'P 1'
#
loop_
_entity.id
_entity.type
_entity.pdbx_description
1 polymer ?
#
loop_
_entity_poly.entity_id
_entity_poly.type
_entity_poly.pdbx_seq_one_letter_code
_entity_poly.pdbx_strand_id
1 'polypeptide(L)'
;MEEAISSKTQQAMSKKLKLTDREWRAFSISSLFDVFTGANIPQKNLSIGIVPRISATDNNNGIDSFYTPIQSNSYRTNKECVSVSFLGSVFYQPYEASYDMKIHSLRLKGNKVISEHYGLFVATELRKQCSKFSYGNQVSSTDLPKQKLLLPIQADGTPDWKFMETYMRQV
;
A
#
# COMPACT_ATOMS: atom_id res chain seq x y z
N MET A 1 -21.26 -24.29 -45.85
CA MET A 1 -21.07 -25.17 -44.69
C MET A 1 -19.89 -24.65 -43.87
N GLU A 2 -19.90 -23.32 -43.54
CA GLU A 2 -18.74 -22.60 -42.87
C GLU A 2 -19.17 -21.54 -41.82
N GLU A 3 -20.34 -21.68 -41.22
CA GLU A 3 -20.82 -20.72 -40.23
C GLU A 3 -21.08 -21.28 -38.83
N ALA A 4 -20.62 -22.49 -38.50
CA ALA A 4 -20.95 -23.12 -37.22
C ALA A 4 -19.77 -23.28 -36.23
N ILE A 5 -18.57 -22.75 -36.53
CA ILE A 5 -17.37 -22.94 -35.67
C ILE A 5 -16.99 -21.69 -34.87
N SER A 6 -17.61 -20.53 -35.18
CA SER A 6 -17.19 -19.24 -34.55
C SER A 6 -17.85 -18.89 -33.21
N SER A 7 -18.87 -19.63 -32.77
CA SER A 7 -19.64 -19.21 -31.57
C SER A 7 -19.32 -19.93 -30.27
N LYS A 8 -18.43 -20.92 -30.27
CA LYS A 8 -18.05 -21.67 -29.03
C LYS A 8 -16.77 -21.24 -28.37
N THR A 9 -16.02 -20.30 -28.94
CA THR A 9 -14.71 -19.89 -28.40
C THR A 9 -14.73 -18.55 -27.60
N GLN A 10 -15.88 -17.90 -27.48
CA GLN A 10 -15.98 -16.56 -26.87
C GLN A 10 -16.72 -16.47 -25.54
N GLN A 11 -17.04 -17.56 -24.88
CA GLN A 11 -17.69 -17.53 -23.55
C GLN A 11 -17.07 -18.48 -22.54
N ALA A 12 -15.76 -18.50 -22.40
CA ALA A 12 -15.19 -18.73 -21.10
C ALA A 12 -15.28 -17.41 -20.31
N MET A 13 -16.47 -17.04 -19.85
CA MET A 13 -16.62 -16.00 -18.83
C MET A 13 -15.73 -16.41 -17.66
N SER A 14 -14.59 -15.73 -17.49
CA SER A 14 -13.69 -15.99 -16.38
C SER A 14 -14.50 -15.84 -15.09
N LYS A 15 -14.64 -16.95 -14.35
CA LYS A 15 -15.41 -16.97 -13.11
C LYS A 15 -14.91 -15.84 -12.21
N LYS A 16 -15.79 -14.92 -11.84
CA LYS A 16 -15.43 -13.80 -10.96
C LYS A 16 -14.85 -14.37 -9.66
N LEU A 17 -13.63 -13.97 -9.31
CA LEU A 17 -12.97 -14.38 -8.08
C LEU A 17 -13.71 -13.85 -6.85
N LYS A 18 -13.70 -14.64 -5.77
CA LYS A 18 -14.22 -14.25 -4.46
C LYS A 18 -13.11 -14.34 -3.44
N LEU A 19 -13.16 -13.52 -2.41
CA LEU A 19 -12.19 -13.56 -1.31
C LEU A 19 -12.17 -14.92 -0.59
N THR A 20 -13.27 -15.66 -0.65
CA THR A 20 -13.40 -17.02 -0.11
C THR A 20 -12.74 -18.10 -0.97
N ASP A 21 -12.23 -17.77 -2.16
CA ASP A 21 -11.56 -18.74 -3.04
C ASP A 21 -10.11 -19.05 -2.59
N ARG A 22 -9.66 -18.45 -1.50
CA ARG A 22 -8.32 -18.65 -0.91
C ARG A 22 -8.41 -18.81 0.60
N GLU A 23 -7.48 -19.57 1.14
CA GLU A 23 -7.16 -19.52 2.55
C GLU A 23 -6.40 -18.24 2.88
N TRP A 24 -6.49 -17.79 4.13
CA TRP A 24 -5.88 -16.56 4.59
C TRP A 24 -4.94 -16.82 5.76
N ARG A 25 -3.83 -16.09 5.79
CA ARG A 25 -2.84 -16.18 6.87
C ARG A 25 -2.40 -14.80 7.33
N ALA A 26 -2.09 -14.69 8.62
CA ALA A 26 -1.53 -13.48 9.20
C ALA A 26 -0.01 -13.48 9.05
N PHE A 27 0.53 -12.41 8.46
CA PHE A 27 1.95 -12.16 8.30
C PHE A 27 2.36 -10.95 9.14
N SER A 28 3.53 -10.97 9.77
CA SER A 28 4.08 -9.73 10.32
C SER A 28 4.46 -8.79 9.17
N ILE A 29 4.23 -7.49 9.33
CA ILE A 29 4.61 -6.50 8.32
C ILE A 29 6.11 -6.65 7.99
N SER A 30 6.96 -6.81 9.01
CA SER A 30 8.40 -6.99 8.84
C SER A 30 8.80 -8.25 8.08
N SER A 31 7.94 -9.26 7.95
CA SER A 31 8.26 -10.45 7.14
C SER A 31 8.12 -10.18 5.63
N LEU A 32 7.31 -9.21 5.24
CA LEU A 32 6.98 -8.93 3.84
C LEU A 32 7.53 -7.59 3.36
N PHE A 33 7.66 -6.60 4.25
CA PHE A 33 7.98 -5.22 3.91
C PHE A 33 9.18 -4.69 4.67
N ASP A 34 9.92 -3.81 4.01
CA ASP A 34 10.83 -2.87 4.64
C ASP A 34 10.03 -1.63 5.04
N VAL A 35 10.27 -1.15 6.26
CA VAL A 35 9.55 -0.02 6.86
C VAL A 35 10.49 1.18 6.92
N PHE A 36 10.09 2.27 6.28
CA PHE A 36 10.80 3.54 6.31
C PHE A 36 9.97 4.57 7.04
N THR A 37 10.62 5.49 7.73
CA THR A 37 9.96 6.62 8.40
C THR A 37 10.32 7.91 7.67
N GLY A 38 9.36 8.80 7.51
CA GLY A 38 9.55 10.12 6.94
C GLY A 38 10.44 11.02 7.80
N ALA A 39 10.53 12.27 7.45
CA ALA A 39 11.42 13.21 8.13
C ALA A 39 10.70 14.49 8.54
N ASN A 40 11.13 15.06 9.66
CA ASN A 40 10.67 16.37 10.08
C ASN A 40 11.39 17.45 9.25
N ILE A 41 10.65 18.16 8.43
CA ILE A 41 11.14 19.31 7.68
C ILE A 41 10.25 20.48 8.07
N PRO A 42 10.82 21.54 8.69
CA PRO A 42 10.06 22.75 9.03
C PRO A 42 9.39 23.35 7.79
N GLN A 43 8.12 23.68 7.87
CA GLN A 43 7.35 24.19 6.73
C GLN A 43 7.99 25.43 6.06
N LYS A 44 8.65 26.28 6.86
CA LYS A 44 9.40 27.44 6.36
C LYS A 44 10.51 27.11 5.37
N ASN A 45 10.98 25.85 5.39
CA ASN A 45 12.04 25.35 4.50
C ASN A 45 11.47 24.68 3.23
N LEU A 46 10.15 24.63 3.10
CA LEU A 46 9.46 24.02 1.98
C LEU A 46 8.97 25.13 1.03
N SER A 47 9.25 24.98 -0.24
CA SER A 47 8.74 25.85 -1.32
C SER A 47 7.72 25.10 -2.15
N ILE A 48 6.68 25.76 -2.61
CA ILE A 48 5.64 25.17 -3.48
C ILE A 48 6.30 24.54 -4.71
N GLY A 49 5.85 23.35 -5.06
CA GLY A 49 6.40 22.56 -6.16
C GLY A 49 5.44 21.49 -6.64
N ILE A 50 5.97 20.38 -7.15
CA ILE A 50 5.21 19.32 -7.81
C ILE A 50 5.27 17.95 -7.10
N VAL A 51 6.15 17.77 -6.12
CA VAL A 51 6.27 16.50 -5.38
C VAL A 51 5.28 16.50 -4.22
N PRO A 52 4.35 15.53 -4.17
CA PRO A 52 3.39 15.43 -3.08
C PRO A 52 4.10 15.16 -1.75
N ARG A 53 3.59 15.75 -0.67
CA ARG A 53 4.00 15.46 0.70
C ARG A 53 2.89 14.71 1.42
N ILE A 54 3.23 13.53 1.92
CA ILE A 54 2.31 12.70 2.67
C ILE A 54 2.41 13.07 4.15
N SER A 55 1.25 13.37 4.74
CA SER A 55 1.09 13.75 6.13
C SER A 55 0.00 12.94 6.83
N ALA A 56 -0.21 13.17 8.13
CA ALA A 56 -1.22 12.45 8.91
C ALA A 56 -2.62 13.03 8.71
N THR A 57 -3.12 12.94 7.48
CA THR A 57 -4.50 13.30 7.12
C THR A 57 -5.21 12.10 6.48
N ASP A 58 -6.53 12.03 6.66
CA ASP A 58 -7.39 11.02 6.03
C ASP A 58 -7.90 11.46 4.65
N ASN A 59 -7.65 12.70 4.27
CA ASN A 59 -8.12 13.29 3.02
C ASN A 59 -7.06 13.17 1.92
N ASN A 60 -7.49 13.29 0.66
CA ASN A 60 -6.62 13.42 -0.51
C ASN A 60 -5.49 12.37 -0.59
N ASN A 61 -5.78 11.12 -0.27
CA ASN A 61 -4.78 10.04 -0.24
C ASN A 61 -3.57 10.33 0.68
N GLY A 62 -3.79 11.08 1.76
CA GLY A 62 -2.74 11.49 2.68
C GLY A 62 -1.89 12.67 2.19
N ILE A 63 -2.21 13.25 1.04
CA ILE A 63 -1.45 14.38 0.47
C ILE A 63 -1.87 15.67 1.19
N ASP A 64 -0.91 16.30 1.83
CA ASP A 64 -1.07 17.60 2.48
C ASP A 64 -0.89 18.75 1.48
N SER A 65 0.20 18.73 0.73
CA SER A 65 0.53 19.75 -0.26
C SER A 65 1.58 19.22 -1.25
N PHE A 66 2.03 20.09 -2.15
CA PHE A 66 3.06 19.78 -3.14
C PHE A 66 4.24 20.72 -2.95
N TYR A 67 5.45 20.16 -2.90
CA TYR A 67 6.67 20.92 -2.63
C TYR A 67 7.78 20.64 -3.64
N THR A 68 8.73 21.56 -3.72
CA THR A 68 9.99 21.37 -4.46
C THR A 68 10.91 20.46 -3.64
N PRO A 69 11.55 19.45 -4.24
CA PRO A 69 12.57 18.64 -3.57
C PRO A 69 13.70 19.52 -3.00
N ILE A 70 14.14 19.22 -1.79
CA ILE A 70 15.25 19.92 -1.16
C ILE A 70 16.48 19.01 -1.06
N GLN A 71 17.65 19.60 -1.20
CA GLN A 71 18.95 18.93 -1.01
C GLN A 71 19.25 18.82 0.48
N SER A 72 18.80 17.74 1.11
CA SER A 72 19.01 17.48 2.53
C SER A 72 18.99 15.99 2.79
N ASN A 73 19.89 15.51 3.65
CA ASN A 73 19.88 14.13 4.15
C ASN A 73 18.61 13.79 4.93
N SER A 74 17.90 14.81 5.40
CA SER A 74 16.61 14.64 6.08
C SER A 74 15.42 14.58 5.12
N TYR A 75 15.62 14.91 3.81
CA TYR A 75 14.56 14.79 2.82
C TYR A 75 14.42 13.33 2.38
N ARG A 76 13.29 12.72 2.71
CA ARG A 76 13.03 11.31 2.44
C ARG A 76 11.87 11.17 1.49
N THR A 77 12.09 10.47 0.39
CA THR A 77 11.07 10.14 -0.60
C THR A 77 10.90 8.63 -0.72
N ASN A 78 9.75 8.21 -1.21
CA ASN A 78 9.46 6.85 -1.60
C ASN A 78 8.35 6.82 -2.63
N LYS A 79 8.26 5.75 -3.41
CA LYS A 79 7.22 5.50 -4.41
C LYS A 79 6.79 4.04 -4.40
N GLU A 80 5.67 3.74 -5.06
CA GLU A 80 5.17 2.37 -5.20
C GLU A 80 5.17 1.64 -3.84
N CYS A 81 4.57 2.29 -2.85
CA CYS A 81 4.57 1.84 -1.47
C CYS A 81 3.23 2.06 -0.79
N VAL A 82 3.02 1.46 0.38
CA VAL A 82 1.86 1.73 1.22
C VAL A 82 2.28 2.67 2.35
N SER A 83 1.64 3.82 2.46
CA SER A 83 1.85 4.76 3.57
C SER A 83 0.96 4.42 4.76
N VAL A 84 1.50 4.55 5.97
CA VAL A 84 0.79 4.36 7.24
C VAL A 84 1.10 5.54 8.14
N SER A 85 0.09 6.32 8.52
CA SER A 85 0.27 7.40 9.49
C SER A 85 0.30 6.83 10.92
N PHE A 86 0.89 7.60 11.83
CA PHE A 86 0.89 7.25 13.25
C PHE A 86 -0.52 7.16 13.88
N LEU A 87 -1.53 7.75 13.23
CA LEU A 87 -2.94 7.68 13.61
C LEU A 87 -3.71 6.55 12.91
N GLY A 88 -3.07 5.78 12.03
CA GLY A 88 -3.69 4.64 11.38
C GLY A 88 -4.29 4.90 9.99
N SER A 89 -4.15 6.10 9.41
CA SER A 89 -4.48 6.33 8.01
C SER A 89 -3.57 5.52 7.10
N VAL A 90 -4.13 4.81 6.13
CA VAL A 90 -3.37 3.92 5.24
C VAL A 90 -3.76 4.18 3.79
N PHE A 91 -2.75 4.39 2.93
CA PHE A 91 -2.96 4.63 1.50
C PHE A 91 -1.87 3.98 0.65
N TYR A 92 -2.23 3.59 -0.57
CA TYR A 92 -1.25 3.25 -1.60
C TYR A 92 -0.73 4.54 -2.27
N GLN A 93 0.59 4.63 -2.41
CA GLN A 93 1.29 5.77 -3.02
C GLN A 93 1.99 5.31 -4.29
N PRO A 94 1.41 5.55 -5.48
CA PRO A 94 1.97 5.10 -6.76
C PRO A 94 3.17 5.93 -7.21
N TYR A 95 3.19 7.22 -6.86
CA TYR A 95 4.20 8.18 -7.32
C TYR A 95 5.22 8.48 -6.24
N GLU A 96 6.34 9.07 -6.68
CA GLU A 96 7.32 9.59 -5.73
C GLU A 96 6.70 10.71 -4.89
N ALA A 97 6.78 10.54 -3.59
CA ALA A 97 6.29 11.48 -2.60
C ALA A 97 7.30 11.66 -1.48
N SER A 98 7.32 12.83 -0.86
CA SER A 98 8.03 13.05 0.40
C SER A 98 7.12 12.72 1.59
N TYR A 99 7.72 12.30 2.71
CA TYR A 99 6.97 11.79 3.86
C TYR A 99 7.29 12.59 5.11
N ASP A 100 6.24 13.02 5.81
CA ASP A 100 6.36 13.63 7.14
C ASP A 100 6.89 12.61 8.16
N MET A 101 7.51 13.10 9.23
CA MET A 101 8.09 12.26 10.29
C MET A 101 7.11 11.30 10.96
N LYS A 102 5.82 11.58 10.89
CA LYS A 102 4.74 10.76 11.47
C LYS A 102 4.13 9.76 10.47
N ILE A 103 4.77 9.59 9.32
CA ILE A 103 4.34 8.67 8.28
C ILE A 103 5.41 7.60 8.09
N HIS A 104 4.94 6.36 8.04
CA HIS A 104 5.75 5.22 7.64
C HIS A 104 5.40 4.84 6.20
N SER A 105 6.40 4.43 5.41
CA SER A 105 6.19 3.86 4.08
C SER A 105 6.68 2.42 4.04
N LEU A 106 5.87 1.53 3.48
CA LEU A 106 6.10 0.09 3.40
C LEU A 106 6.42 -0.28 1.96
N ARG A 107 7.62 -0.81 1.70
CA ARG A 107 8.02 -1.38 0.41
C ARG A 107 8.18 -2.88 0.53
N LEU A 108 7.80 -3.62 -0.52
CA LEU A 108 8.05 -5.07 -0.55
C LEU A 108 9.54 -5.36 -0.48
N LYS A 109 9.91 -6.35 0.32
CA LYS A 109 11.28 -6.84 0.43
C LYS A 109 11.80 -7.38 -0.91
N GLY A 110 13.12 -7.32 -1.08
CA GLY A 110 13.78 -7.81 -2.29
C GLY A 110 13.59 -6.92 -3.51
N ASN A 111 13.40 -5.61 -3.31
CA ASN A 111 13.18 -4.61 -4.37
C ASN A 111 12.01 -4.95 -5.32
N LYS A 112 11.03 -5.70 -4.85
CA LYS A 112 9.82 -5.99 -5.61
C LYS A 112 8.93 -4.75 -5.65
N VAL A 113 8.40 -4.47 -6.84
CA VAL A 113 7.45 -3.36 -7.04
C VAL A 113 6.07 -3.77 -6.53
N ILE A 114 5.42 -2.89 -5.80
CA ILE A 114 4.00 -3.02 -5.47
C ILE A 114 3.20 -2.47 -6.66
N SER A 115 2.50 -3.35 -7.40
CA SER A 115 1.58 -2.90 -8.42
C SER A 115 0.40 -2.16 -7.77
N GLU A 116 -0.27 -1.29 -8.52
CA GLU A 116 -1.42 -0.54 -8.02
C GLU A 116 -2.48 -1.47 -7.42
N HIS A 117 -2.82 -2.54 -8.11
CA HIS A 117 -3.90 -3.44 -7.71
C HIS A 117 -3.63 -4.13 -6.37
N TYR A 118 -2.49 -4.79 -6.21
CA TYR A 118 -2.24 -5.40 -4.91
C TYR A 118 -1.77 -4.39 -3.85
N GLY A 119 -1.26 -3.23 -4.25
CA GLY A 119 -1.01 -2.12 -3.33
C GLY A 119 -2.29 -1.60 -2.69
N LEU A 120 -3.36 -1.42 -3.48
CA LEU A 120 -4.69 -1.07 -2.99
C LEU A 120 -5.30 -2.18 -2.12
N PHE A 121 -5.11 -3.45 -2.50
CA PHE A 121 -5.53 -4.59 -1.70
C PHE A 121 -4.86 -4.58 -0.31
N VAL A 122 -3.54 -4.48 -0.29
CA VAL A 122 -2.75 -4.41 0.95
C VAL A 122 -3.14 -3.21 1.79
N ALA A 123 -3.31 -2.03 1.19
CA ALA A 123 -3.73 -0.82 1.91
C ALA A 123 -5.11 -1.00 2.55
N THR A 124 -6.05 -1.65 1.86
CA THR A 124 -7.40 -1.92 2.37
C THR A 124 -7.35 -2.86 3.58
N GLU A 125 -6.61 -3.96 3.48
CA GLU A 125 -6.48 -4.91 4.59
C GLU A 125 -5.71 -4.32 5.79
N LEU A 126 -4.66 -3.57 5.51
CA LEU A 126 -3.86 -2.93 6.55
C LEU A 126 -4.65 -1.84 7.29
N ARG A 127 -5.52 -1.09 6.59
CA ARG A 127 -6.41 -0.09 7.19
C ARG A 127 -7.30 -0.70 8.27
N LYS A 128 -7.83 -1.91 8.05
CA LYS A 128 -8.62 -2.63 9.07
C LYS A 128 -7.81 -2.88 10.34
N GLN A 129 -6.54 -3.26 10.21
CA GLN A 129 -5.65 -3.50 11.34
C GLN A 129 -5.21 -2.21 12.04
N CYS A 130 -5.08 -1.13 11.28
CA CYS A 130 -4.63 0.18 11.78
C CYS A 130 -5.76 1.03 12.36
N SER A 131 -7.02 0.65 12.21
CA SER A 131 -8.19 1.38 12.74
C SER A 131 -8.21 1.54 14.27
N LYS A 132 -7.41 0.76 14.99
CA LYS A 132 -7.24 0.84 16.44
C LYS A 132 -6.31 1.99 16.89
N PHE A 133 -5.57 2.59 15.97
CA PHE A 133 -4.63 3.67 16.30
C PHE A 133 -5.34 5.02 16.35
N SER A 134 -4.92 5.87 17.27
CA SER A 134 -5.51 7.18 17.55
C SER A 134 -4.49 8.05 18.30
N TYR A 135 -4.86 9.27 18.67
CA TYR A 135 -4.00 10.15 19.47
C TYR A 135 -3.52 9.53 20.79
N GLY A 136 -4.33 8.71 21.44
CA GLY A 136 -3.98 8.01 22.68
C GLY A 136 -3.26 6.67 22.46
N ASN A 137 -3.20 6.19 21.22
CA ASN A 137 -2.60 4.90 20.88
C ASN A 137 -1.98 4.98 19.48
N GLN A 138 -0.86 5.66 19.37
CA GLN A 138 -0.16 5.90 18.11
C GLN A 138 0.72 4.72 17.74
N VAL A 139 0.76 4.35 16.45
CA VAL A 139 1.69 3.34 15.98
C VAL A 139 3.10 3.92 15.82
N SER A 140 4.06 3.26 16.43
CA SER A 140 5.48 3.65 16.34
C SER A 140 6.22 2.91 15.21
N SER A 141 7.40 3.40 14.84
CA SER A 141 8.31 2.73 13.91
C SER A 141 8.79 1.36 14.40
N THR A 142 8.77 1.12 15.72
CA THR A 142 9.13 -0.17 16.32
C THR A 142 7.95 -1.14 16.43
N ASP A 143 6.73 -0.63 16.46
CA ASP A 143 5.53 -1.47 16.63
C ASP A 143 4.84 -1.79 15.31
N LEU A 144 4.89 -0.90 14.32
CA LEU A 144 4.32 -1.16 13.00
C LEU A 144 4.88 -2.43 12.34
N PRO A 145 6.20 -2.71 12.36
CA PRO A 145 6.75 -3.94 11.79
C PRO A 145 6.20 -5.24 12.41
N LYS A 146 5.77 -5.19 13.67
CA LYS A 146 5.21 -6.33 14.40
C LYS A 146 3.72 -6.54 14.15
N GLN A 147 3.02 -5.53 13.62
CA GLN A 147 1.59 -5.66 13.31
C GLN A 147 1.36 -6.79 12.30
N LYS A 148 0.18 -7.40 12.40
CA LYS A 148 -0.20 -8.49 11.51
C LYS A 148 -1.03 -7.97 10.35
N LEU A 149 -0.72 -8.46 9.16
CA LEU A 149 -1.46 -8.24 7.94
C LEU A 149 -2.05 -9.57 7.50
N LEU A 150 -3.36 -9.63 7.32
CA LEU A 150 -4.05 -10.84 6.87
C LEU A 150 -4.10 -10.85 5.34
N LEU A 151 -3.52 -11.87 4.72
CA LEU A 151 -3.45 -11.99 3.25
C LEU A 151 -3.87 -13.38 2.78
N PRO A 152 -4.46 -13.50 1.56
CA PRO A 152 -4.71 -14.77 0.91
C PRO A 152 -3.38 -15.47 0.58
N ILE A 153 -3.36 -16.80 0.70
CA ILE A 153 -2.15 -17.61 0.52
C ILE A 153 -2.28 -18.59 -0.63
N GLN A 154 -1.11 -18.96 -1.17
CA GLN A 154 -0.92 -20.09 -2.06
C GLN A 154 -0.84 -21.40 -1.25
N ALA A 155 -0.81 -22.54 -1.94
CA ALA A 155 -0.70 -23.85 -1.30
C ALA A 155 0.59 -24.02 -0.48
N ASP A 156 1.67 -23.32 -0.82
CA ASP A 156 2.93 -23.31 -0.09
C ASP A 156 2.91 -22.40 1.15
N GLY A 157 1.80 -21.69 1.37
CA GLY A 157 1.61 -20.78 2.49
C GLY A 157 2.22 -19.39 2.32
N THR A 158 2.74 -19.06 1.15
CA THR A 158 3.18 -17.69 0.81
C THR A 158 2.01 -16.82 0.35
N PRO A 159 2.12 -15.47 0.41
CA PRO A 159 1.05 -14.59 -0.07
C PRO A 159 0.76 -14.81 -1.56
N ASP A 160 -0.51 -14.94 -1.93
CA ASP A 160 -0.94 -15.06 -3.32
C ASP A 160 -1.10 -13.68 -3.99
N TRP A 161 0.03 -13.05 -4.33
CA TRP A 161 0.05 -11.74 -4.98
C TRP A 161 -0.73 -11.73 -6.30
N LYS A 162 -0.67 -12.82 -7.08
CA LYS A 162 -1.39 -12.94 -8.33
C LYS A 162 -2.90 -12.95 -8.13
N PHE A 163 -3.37 -13.65 -7.11
CA PHE A 163 -4.78 -13.65 -6.74
C PHE A 163 -5.23 -12.24 -6.37
N MET A 164 -4.50 -11.55 -5.49
CA MET A 164 -4.83 -10.19 -5.06
C MET A 164 -4.91 -9.23 -6.25
N GLU A 165 -3.94 -9.27 -7.15
CA GLU A 165 -3.93 -8.44 -8.35
C GLU A 165 -5.12 -8.75 -9.27
N THR A 166 -5.37 -10.04 -9.55
CA THR A 166 -6.47 -10.45 -10.41
C THR A 166 -7.83 -10.10 -9.80
N TYR A 167 -7.97 -10.29 -8.49
CA TYR A 167 -9.19 -9.91 -7.76
C TYR A 167 -9.47 -8.40 -7.89
N MET A 168 -8.46 -7.56 -7.64
CA MET A 168 -8.62 -6.11 -7.72
C MET A 168 -8.90 -5.59 -9.13
N ARG A 169 -8.45 -6.31 -10.18
CA ARG A 169 -8.81 -5.98 -11.58
C ARG A 169 -10.27 -6.24 -11.90
N GLN A 170 -10.99 -7.00 -11.08
CA GLN A 170 -12.41 -7.35 -11.30
C GLN A 170 -13.38 -6.49 -10.47
N VAL A 171 -12.85 -5.71 -9.52
CA VAL A 171 -13.61 -4.82 -8.64
C VAL A 171 -13.61 -3.40 -9.18
#